data_3a5138bc4b641fbb492f94b79c9e0d86
#
_entry.id   3a5138bc4b641fbb492f94b79c9e0d86
#
_cell.length_a   1.000
_cell.length_b   1.000
_cell.length_c   1.000
_cell.angle_alpha   90.00
_cell.angle_beta   90.00
_cell.angle_gamma   90.00
#
_symmetry.space_group_name_H-M   'P 1'
#
loop_
_entity.id
_entity.type
_entity.pdbx_description
1 polymer ?
#
loop_
_entity_poly.entity_id
_entity_poly.type
_entity_poly.pdbx_seq_one_letter_code
_entity_poly.pdbx_strand_id
1 'polypeptide(L)'
;MKRLLIAILLSSMVQGIFAQKIEIKGTIRNTTDNEAVEFVNVVLQTIDSTFVSGVSTNNNGNFIFNKIDAGDYRLVLSSIGYNTQYVTLNGVKRNTDLGDIHMEDAAVALEGVTINGSNQISRPDRKLVFPSERQMKVSTNGVNLLQELMLPR
;
A
#
# COMPACT_ATOMS: atom_id res chain seq x y z
N MET A 1 28.65 48.82 35.01
CA MET A 1 27.59 49.15 34.04
C MET A 1 27.82 48.49 32.67
N LYS A 2 28.98 48.63 31.98
CA LYS A 2 29.24 48.00 30.69
C LYS A 2 29.09 46.44 30.66
N ARG A 3 29.57 45.77 31.70
CA ARG A 3 29.47 44.27 31.82
C ARG A 3 28.05 43.81 31.98
N LEU A 4 27.20 44.60 32.66
CA LEU A 4 25.78 44.27 32.86
C LEU A 4 24.98 44.45 31.55
N LEU A 5 25.28 45.46 30.74
CA LEU A 5 24.70 45.67 29.43
C LEU A 5 25.05 44.54 28.43
N ILE A 6 26.31 44.07 28.49
CA ILE A 6 26.74 42.94 27.65
C ILE A 6 26.00 41.65 28.04
N ALA A 7 25.79 41.40 29.33
CA ALA A 7 25.03 40.22 29.80
C ALA A 7 23.56 40.27 29.39
N ILE A 8 22.92 41.46 29.40
CA ILE A 8 21.56 41.65 28.94
C ILE A 8 21.46 41.45 27.42
N LEU A 9 22.45 41.94 26.67
CA LEU A 9 22.52 41.80 25.20
C LEU A 9 22.71 40.34 24.81
N LEU A 10 23.57 39.58 25.51
CA LEU A 10 23.71 38.10 25.31
C LEU A 10 22.46 37.34 25.68
N SER A 11 21.75 37.75 26.75
CA SER A 11 20.50 37.08 27.17
C SER A 11 19.38 37.25 26.16
N SER A 12 19.34 38.36 25.39
CA SER A 12 18.33 38.58 24.37
C SER A 12 18.54 37.77 23.08
N MET A 13 19.75 37.23 22.87
CA MET A 13 20.08 36.37 21.70
C MET A 13 19.66 34.92 21.87
N VAL A 14 19.27 34.49 23.06
CA VAL A 14 18.82 33.10 23.35
C VAL A 14 17.32 32.92 23.08
N GLN A 15 16.63 33.89 22.52
CA GLN A 15 15.21 33.77 22.19
C GLN A 15 15.00 32.85 21.00
N GLY A 16 14.86 31.56 21.37
CA GLY A 16 13.94 30.67 20.74
C GLY A 16 14.10 30.39 19.26
N ILE A 17 14.97 29.44 18.92
CA ILE A 17 14.70 28.59 17.76
C ILE A 17 13.46 27.72 18.15
N PHE A 18 12.28 28.32 18.12
CA PHE A 18 11.05 27.53 18.09
C PHE A 18 11.05 26.85 16.72
N ALA A 19 11.31 25.55 16.69
CA ALA A 19 11.12 24.76 15.50
C ALA A 19 9.67 24.97 15.05
N GLN A 20 9.53 25.72 13.95
CA GLN A 20 8.22 26.05 13.40
C GLN A 20 7.60 24.77 12.89
N LYS A 21 6.54 24.28 13.55
CA LYS A 21 5.79 23.14 13.09
C LYS A 21 5.03 23.50 11.82
N ILE A 22 5.20 22.70 10.80
CA ILE A 22 4.65 22.91 9.47
C ILE A 22 3.53 21.93 9.15
N GLU A 23 2.74 22.29 8.16
CA GLU A 23 1.69 21.51 7.57
C GLU A 23 2.09 21.07 6.15
N ILE A 24 1.88 19.80 5.82
CA ILE A 24 2.05 19.27 4.46
C ILE A 24 0.72 18.68 4.04
N LYS A 25 0.17 19.14 2.93
CA LYS A 25 -1.10 18.67 2.39
C LYS A 25 -1.03 18.41 0.89
N GLY A 26 -1.99 17.67 0.37
CA GLY A 26 -2.13 17.40 -1.06
C GLY A 26 -3.40 16.61 -1.34
N THR A 27 -3.63 16.35 -2.62
CA THR A 27 -4.75 15.56 -3.11
C THR A 27 -4.21 14.42 -3.96
N ILE A 28 -4.76 13.22 -3.81
CA ILE A 28 -4.39 12.06 -4.62
C ILE A 28 -5.46 11.79 -5.66
N ARG A 29 -5.04 11.68 -6.92
CA ARG A 29 -5.90 11.40 -8.06
C ARG A 29 -5.40 10.20 -8.86
N ASN A 30 -6.33 9.52 -9.50
CA ASN A 30 -6.00 8.48 -10.47
C ASN A 30 -5.48 9.13 -11.77
N THR A 31 -4.44 8.56 -12.36
CA THR A 31 -3.85 9.03 -13.62
C THR A 31 -4.77 8.83 -14.83
N THR A 32 -5.63 7.81 -14.81
CA THR A 32 -6.46 7.40 -15.95
C THR A 32 -7.69 8.28 -16.13
N ASP A 33 -8.44 8.53 -15.07
CA ASP A 33 -9.73 9.23 -15.09
C ASP A 33 -9.71 10.57 -14.34
N ASN A 34 -8.60 10.89 -13.64
CA ASN A 34 -8.42 12.08 -12.80
C ASN A 34 -9.40 12.13 -11.61
N GLU A 35 -10.03 11.01 -11.26
CA GLU A 35 -10.87 10.94 -10.09
C GLU A 35 -10.06 10.93 -8.79
N ALA A 36 -10.68 11.39 -7.70
CA ALA A 36 -10.04 11.38 -6.38
C ALA A 36 -9.90 9.94 -5.86
N VAL A 37 -8.70 9.58 -5.39
CA VAL A 37 -8.48 8.25 -4.80
C VAL A 37 -8.63 8.34 -3.28
N GLU A 38 -9.69 7.71 -2.78
CA GLU A 38 -9.99 7.65 -1.35
C GLU A 38 -9.23 6.53 -0.65
N PHE A 39 -9.03 6.67 0.66
CA PHE A 39 -8.40 5.66 1.53
C PHE A 39 -6.98 5.24 1.13
N VAL A 40 -6.26 6.09 0.41
CA VAL A 40 -4.84 5.87 0.14
C VAL A 40 -4.07 6.01 1.44
N ASN A 41 -3.23 5.05 1.75
CA ASN A 41 -2.32 5.12 2.87
C ASN A 41 -1.11 6.00 2.48
N VAL A 42 -1.00 7.15 3.12
CA VAL A 42 0.07 8.14 2.89
C VAL A 42 1.00 8.13 4.10
N VAL A 43 2.23 7.68 3.90
CA VAL A 43 3.24 7.60 4.97
C VAL A 43 4.35 8.62 4.71
N LEU A 44 4.62 9.46 5.70
CA LEU A 44 5.73 10.39 5.70
C LEU A 44 6.93 9.75 6.39
N GLN A 45 8.05 9.70 5.70
CA GLN A 45 9.32 9.17 6.19
C GLN A 45 10.44 10.18 6.00
N THR A 46 11.49 10.08 6.79
CA THR A 46 12.77 10.75 6.52
C THR A 46 13.46 10.09 5.32
N ILE A 47 14.53 10.69 4.80
CA ILE A 47 15.25 10.15 3.63
C ILE A 47 15.86 8.76 3.91
N ASP A 48 16.23 8.48 5.15
CA ASP A 48 16.73 7.18 5.63
C ASP A 48 15.61 6.15 5.91
N SER A 49 14.38 6.45 5.48
CA SER A 49 13.19 5.60 5.63
C SER A 49 12.66 5.44 7.07
N THR A 50 13.08 6.30 7.99
CA THR A 50 12.50 6.33 9.34
C THR A 50 11.08 6.89 9.28
N PHE A 51 10.13 6.21 9.90
CA PHE A 51 8.72 6.63 9.96
C PHE A 51 8.57 7.91 10.79
N VAL A 52 7.84 8.88 10.25
CA VAL A 52 7.53 10.17 10.89
C VAL A 52 6.04 10.25 11.22
N SER A 53 5.18 10.04 10.24
CA SER A 53 3.72 10.12 10.39
C SER A 53 3.01 9.33 9.29
N GLY A 54 1.75 8.96 9.54
CA GLY A 54 0.91 8.31 8.54
C GLY A 54 -0.52 8.83 8.63
N VAL A 55 -1.14 9.04 7.47
CA VAL A 55 -2.54 9.44 7.33
C VAL A 55 -3.18 8.68 6.17
N SER A 56 -4.51 8.68 6.11
CA SER A 56 -5.24 8.15 4.96
C SER A 56 -5.98 9.28 4.26
N THR A 57 -6.12 9.21 2.93
CA THR A 57 -6.92 10.18 2.20
C THR A 57 -8.41 10.06 2.54
N ASN A 58 -9.10 11.19 2.52
CA ASN A 58 -10.55 11.23 2.65
C ASN A 58 -11.26 10.92 1.30
N ASN A 59 -12.59 10.98 1.29
CA ASN A 59 -13.41 10.70 0.09
C ASN A 59 -13.12 11.63 -1.10
N ASN A 60 -12.48 12.77 -0.87
CA ASN A 60 -12.06 13.71 -1.93
C ASN A 60 -10.57 13.53 -2.30
N GLY A 61 -9.92 12.46 -1.84
CA GLY A 61 -8.51 12.21 -2.07
C GLY A 61 -7.55 13.11 -1.28
N ASN A 62 -8.03 13.96 -0.37
CA ASN A 62 -7.19 14.90 0.35
C ASN A 62 -6.53 14.26 1.56
N PHE A 63 -5.27 14.62 1.79
CA PHE A 63 -4.52 14.29 3.00
C PHE A 63 -3.85 15.52 3.60
N ILE A 64 -3.58 15.46 4.91
CA ILE A 64 -2.92 16.53 5.64
C ILE A 64 -2.07 15.97 6.77
N PHE A 65 -0.81 16.36 6.83
CA PHE A 65 0.08 16.16 7.96
C PHE A 65 0.23 17.46 8.73
N ASN A 66 -0.02 17.41 10.03
CA ASN A 66 0.11 18.55 10.93
C ASN A 66 1.32 18.38 11.85
N LYS A 67 1.91 19.49 12.28
CA LYS A 67 2.98 19.52 13.29
C LYS A 67 4.25 18.78 12.87
N ILE A 68 4.60 18.82 11.59
CA ILE A 68 5.85 18.27 11.08
C ILE A 68 6.99 19.26 11.31
N ASP A 69 8.18 18.76 11.61
CA ASP A 69 9.38 19.57 11.71
C ASP A 69 9.89 19.97 10.32
N ALA A 70 10.70 21.03 10.24
CA ALA A 70 11.37 21.37 8.99
C ALA A 70 12.42 20.30 8.67
N GLY A 71 12.51 19.86 7.41
CA GLY A 71 13.45 18.81 7.02
C GLY A 71 13.24 18.29 5.61
N ASP A 72 13.94 17.20 5.31
CA ASP A 72 13.81 16.44 4.06
C ASP A 72 13.02 15.17 4.32
N TYR A 73 12.05 14.91 3.45
CA TYR A 73 11.10 13.81 3.64
C TYR A 73 10.86 13.03 2.36
N ARG A 74 10.32 11.85 2.52
CA ARG A 74 9.75 11.03 1.45
C ARG A 74 8.33 10.66 1.81
N LEU A 75 7.38 10.90 0.90
CA LEU A 75 6.05 10.33 0.98
C LEU A 75 6.04 8.96 0.30
N VAL A 76 5.39 8.00 0.92
CA VAL A 76 5.07 6.70 0.36
C VAL A 76 3.56 6.61 0.26
N LEU A 77 3.06 6.46 -0.95
CA LEU A 77 1.63 6.37 -1.28
C LEU A 77 1.33 4.93 -1.65
N SER A 78 0.40 4.29 -0.96
CA SER A 78 0.00 2.91 -1.22
C SER A 78 -1.51 2.72 -1.08
N SER A 79 -2.11 2.00 -2.03
CA SER A 79 -3.51 1.61 -2.00
C SER A 79 -3.69 0.31 -2.79
N ILE A 80 -4.75 -0.44 -2.46
CA ILE A 80 -5.10 -1.67 -3.19
C ILE A 80 -5.53 -1.28 -4.61
N GLY A 81 -4.98 -1.96 -5.62
CA GLY A 81 -5.28 -1.68 -7.02
C GLY A 81 -4.41 -0.58 -7.65
N TYR A 82 -3.47 0.01 -6.91
CA TYR A 82 -2.55 1.04 -7.39
C TYR A 82 -1.09 0.65 -7.20
N ASN A 83 -0.23 1.16 -8.09
CA ASN A 83 1.21 1.05 -7.92
C ASN A 83 1.67 1.92 -6.75
N THR A 84 2.54 1.38 -5.88
CA THR A 84 3.14 2.18 -4.80
C THR A 84 3.99 3.29 -5.40
N GLN A 85 3.77 4.52 -4.93
CA GLN A 85 4.47 5.71 -5.41
C GLN A 85 5.28 6.37 -4.31
N TYR A 86 6.39 6.98 -4.70
CA TYR A 86 7.31 7.70 -3.83
C TYR A 86 7.46 9.15 -4.31
N VAL A 87 7.26 10.10 -3.39
CA VAL A 87 7.44 11.53 -3.66
C VAL A 87 8.48 12.09 -2.70
N THR A 88 9.59 12.62 -3.22
CA THR A 88 10.65 13.20 -2.40
C THR A 88 10.37 14.68 -2.16
N LEU A 89 10.45 15.11 -0.91
CA LEU A 89 10.24 16.49 -0.46
C LEU A 89 11.54 17.01 0.13
N ASN A 90 12.20 17.89 -0.59
CA ASN A 90 13.49 18.46 -0.16
C ASN A 90 13.29 19.84 0.49
N GLY A 91 13.92 20.06 1.63
CA GLY A 91 14.01 21.38 2.28
C GLY A 91 12.65 21.95 2.68
N VAL A 92 11.74 21.15 3.20
CA VAL A 92 10.42 21.62 3.66
C VAL A 92 10.61 22.47 4.92
N LYS A 93 10.38 23.80 4.82
CA LYS A 93 10.60 24.78 5.91
C LYS A 93 9.36 25.58 6.27
N ARG A 94 8.27 25.41 5.55
CA ARG A 94 7.00 26.13 5.70
C ARG A 94 5.83 25.23 5.29
N ASN A 95 4.63 25.66 5.60
CA ASN A 95 3.43 24.99 5.13
C ASN A 95 3.49 24.79 3.62
N THR A 96 3.34 23.56 3.19
CA THR A 96 3.53 23.14 1.80
C THR A 96 2.28 22.45 1.30
N ASP A 97 1.77 22.93 0.17
CA ASP A 97 0.72 22.28 -0.59
C ASP A 97 1.37 21.58 -1.79
N LEU A 98 1.21 20.28 -1.87
CA LEU A 98 1.80 19.46 -2.94
C LEU A 98 0.91 19.42 -4.20
N GLY A 99 -0.32 19.97 -4.11
CA GLY A 99 -1.30 19.89 -5.19
C GLY A 99 -1.77 18.47 -5.46
N ASP A 100 -2.07 18.20 -6.73
CA ASP A 100 -2.53 16.88 -7.16
C ASP A 100 -1.36 15.93 -7.43
N ILE A 101 -1.39 14.78 -6.79
CA ILE A 101 -0.43 13.69 -6.98
C ILE A 101 -1.18 12.54 -7.67
N HIS A 102 -0.70 12.11 -8.85
CA HIS A 102 -1.36 11.09 -9.65
C HIS A 102 -0.79 9.71 -9.34
N MET A 103 -1.66 8.76 -9.02
CA MET A 103 -1.32 7.34 -8.85
C MET A 103 -1.78 6.53 -10.06
N GLU A 104 -0.94 5.60 -10.49
CA GLU A 104 -1.23 4.69 -11.60
C GLU A 104 -1.90 3.42 -11.09
N ASP A 105 -2.88 2.94 -11.85
CA ASP A 105 -3.51 1.64 -11.59
C ASP A 105 -2.47 0.53 -11.66
N ALA A 106 -2.48 -0.38 -10.68
CA ALA A 106 -1.69 -1.59 -10.78
C ALA A 106 -2.28 -2.48 -11.89
N ALA A 107 -1.49 -2.78 -12.92
CA ALA A 107 -1.89 -3.76 -13.90
C ALA A 107 -2.09 -5.11 -13.20
N VAL A 108 -3.34 -5.53 -13.04
CA VAL A 108 -3.66 -6.88 -12.57
C VAL A 108 -3.36 -7.82 -13.73
N ALA A 109 -2.14 -8.33 -13.80
CA ALA A 109 -1.83 -9.50 -14.59
C ALA A 109 -2.60 -10.66 -13.95
N LEU A 110 -3.80 -10.92 -14.46
CA LEU A 110 -4.47 -12.21 -14.22
C LEU A 110 -3.62 -13.25 -14.97
N GLU A 111 -2.58 -13.77 -14.35
CA GLU A 111 -2.02 -15.04 -14.78
C GLU A 111 -3.18 -16.02 -14.73
N GLY A 112 -3.66 -16.38 -15.93
CA GLY A 112 -4.65 -17.42 -16.06
C GLY A 112 -4.13 -18.66 -15.35
N VAL A 113 -4.68 -18.96 -14.18
CA VAL A 113 -4.47 -20.24 -13.51
C VAL A 113 -5.08 -21.29 -14.45
N THR A 114 -4.27 -21.82 -15.36
CA THR A 114 -4.60 -23.01 -16.10
C THR A 114 -4.61 -24.13 -15.08
N ILE A 115 -5.79 -24.43 -14.55
CA ILE A 115 -6.01 -25.63 -13.75
C ILE A 115 -5.87 -26.81 -14.71
N ASN A 116 -4.65 -27.30 -14.89
CA ASN A 116 -4.45 -28.65 -15.41
C ASN A 116 -5.01 -29.61 -14.35
N GLY A 117 -6.26 -29.96 -14.52
CA GLY A 117 -6.90 -30.99 -13.71
C GLY A 117 -6.18 -32.31 -13.90
N SER A 118 -5.11 -32.55 -13.15
CA SER A 118 -4.67 -33.91 -12.89
C SER A 118 -5.73 -34.52 -11.97
N ASN A 119 -6.44 -35.51 -12.46
CA ASN A 119 -7.55 -36.19 -11.78
C ASN A 119 -7.12 -36.95 -10.51
N GLN A 120 -6.05 -36.58 -9.84
CA GLN A 120 -5.56 -37.20 -8.62
C GLN A 120 -5.24 -36.17 -7.54
N ILE A 121 -6.09 -36.12 -6.53
CA ILE A 121 -5.75 -35.46 -5.26
C ILE A 121 -5.24 -36.53 -4.31
N SER A 122 -3.91 -36.69 -4.22
CA SER A 122 -3.27 -37.51 -3.20
C SER A 122 -3.24 -36.74 -1.88
N ARG A 123 -4.09 -37.11 -0.93
CA ARG A 123 -3.90 -36.79 0.49
C ARG A 123 -3.24 -37.98 1.17
N PRO A 124 -2.40 -37.77 2.24
CA PRO A 124 -1.67 -38.87 2.88
C PRO A 124 -2.55 -40.05 3.36
N ASP A 125 -3.84 -39.84 3.57
CA ASP A 125 -4.76 -40.86 4.13
C ASP A 125 -5.91 -41.32 3.21
N ARG A 126 -6.15 -40.67 2.06
CA ARG A 126 -7.23 -41.06 1.14
C ARG A 126 -6.89 -40.73 -0.30
N LYS A 127 -6.90 -41.75 -1.14
CA LYS A 127 -6.83 -41.64 -2.59
C LYS A 127 -8.26 -41.43 -3.13
N LEU A 128 -8.59 -40.20 -3.52
CA LEU A 128 -9.84 -39.91 -4.22
C LEU A 128 -9.57 -40.08 -5.72
N VAL A 129 -10.17 -41.07 -6.32
CA VAL A 129 -10.11 -41.35 -7.76
C VAL A 129 -11.40 -40.85 -8.39
N PHE A 130 -11.28 -39.87 -9.30
CA PHE A 130 -12.42 -39.40 -10.09
C PHE A 130 -12.48 -40.18 -11.39
N PRO A 131 -13.68 -40.68 -11.77
CA PRO A 131 -13.85 -41.42 -13.03
C PRO A 131 -13.61 -40.51 -14.24
N SER A 132 -12.94 -41.00 -15.26
CA SER A 132 -12.77 -40.30 -16.51
C SER A 132 -14.09 -40.19 -17.30
N GLU A 133 -14.17 -39.21 -18.23
CA GLU A 133 -15.38 -39.02 -19.06
C GLU A 133 -15.80 -40.29 -19.82
N ARG A 134 -14.86 -41.17 -20.18
CA ARG A 134 -15.17 -42.45 -20.81
C ARG A 134 -15.86 -43.41 -19.86
N GLN A 135 -15.43 -43.46 -18.61
CA GLN A 135 -16.02 -44.32 -17.55
C GLN A 135 -17.43 -43.85 -17.19
N MET A 136 -17.64 -42.53 -17.14
CA MET A 136 -18.97 -41.96 -16.90
C MET A 136 -19.96 -42.24 -18.05
N LYS A 137 -19.54 -42.31 -19.30
CA LYS A 137 -20.42 -42.60 -20.44
C LYS A 137 -20.81 -44.05 -20.57
N VAL A 138 -19.99 -44.99 -20.05
CA VAL A 138 -20.25 -46.43 -20.13
C VAL A 138 -21.02 -46.91 -18.93
N SER A 139 -20.97 -46.21 -17.82
CA SER A 139 -21.60 -46.59 -16.54
C SER A 139 -23.05 -46.11 -16.48
N THR A 140 -23.98 -47.06 -16.46
CA THR A 140 -25.43 -46.76 -16.44
C THR A 140 -25.96 -46.48 -15.03
N ASN A 141 -25.19 -46.77 -13.97
CA ASN A 141 -25.51 -46.42 -12.58
C ASN A 141 -24.25 -46.39 -11.69
N GLY A 142 -24.34 -45.75 -10.54
CA GLY A 142 -23.21 -45.55 -9.62
C GLY A 142 -22.59 -46.84 -9.05
N VAL A 143 -23.34 -47.95 -9.01
CA VAL A 143 -22.85 -49.24 -8.50
C VAL A 143 -21.87 -49.87 -9.50
N ASN A 144 -22.16 -49.82 -10.79
CA ASN A 144 -21.26 -50.32 -11.84
C ASN A 144 -19.95 -49.52 -11.88
N LEU A 145 -20.03 -48.22 -11.65
CA LEU A 145 -18.85 -47.34 -11.59
C LEU A 145 -17.92 -47.70 -10.43
N LEU A 146 -18.48 -47.97 -9.26
CA LEU A 146 -17.72 -48.39 -8.09
C LEU A 146 -17.06 -49.78 -8.28
N GLN A 147 -17.71 -50.70 -8.94
CA GLN A 147 -17.13 -52.03 -9.26
C GLN A 147 -15.94 -51.92 -10.22
N GLU A 148 -16.04 -51.05 -11.22
CA GLU A 148 -14.94 -50.87 -12.19
C GLU A 148 -13.73 -50.16 -11.59
N LEU A 149 -13.93 -49.26 -10.58
CA LEU A 149 -12.86 -48.54 -9.88
C LEU A 149 -12.17 -49.37 -8.78
N MET A 150 -12.85 -50.39 -8.21
CA MET A 150 -12.36 -51.16 -7.07
C MET A 150 -11.73 -52.52 -7.42
N LEU A 151 -11.95 -53.05 -8.61
CA LEU A 151 -11.35 -54.33 -9.03
C LEU A 151 -10.04 -54.09 -9.74
N PRO A 152 -8.88 -54.52 -9.17
CA PRO A 152 -7.63 -54.54 -9.90
C PRO A 152 -7.67 -55.59 -10.99
N ARG A 153 -7.25 -55.25 -12.18
CA ARG A 153 -6.94 -56.24 -13.24
C ARG A 153 -5.58 -56.85 -12.98
#